data_3b9468d06bd80c139e2f2d67ca308531
#
_entry.id   3b9468d06bd80c139e2f2d67ca308531
#
_cell.length_a   1.000
_cell.length_b   1.000
_cell.length_c   1.000
_cell.angle_alpha   90.00
_cell.angle_beta   90.00
_cell.angle_gamma   90.00
#
_symmetry.space_group_name_H-M   'P 1'
#
loop_
_entity.id
_entity.type
_entity.pdbx_description
1 polymer ?
#
loop_
_entity_poly.entity_id
_entity_poly.type
_entity_poly.pdbx_seq_one_letter_code
_entity_poly.pdbx_strand_id
1 'polypeptide(L)' 'MKVIKIDYENKIFTTEEGDEYPLMFGIDEGITIEDFQRILDFSEHIMENLT' A
#
# COMPACT_ATOMS: atom_id res chain seq x y z
N MET A 1 -7.02 -5.79 0.47
CA MET A 1 -5.73 -5.92 -0.28
C MET A 1 -4.60 -6.08 0.72
N LYS A 2 -3.85 -7.15 0.60
CA LYS A 2 -2.75 -7.42 1.51
C LYS A 2 -1.41 -7.25 0.81
N VAL A 3 -0.57 -6.36 1.34
CA VAL A 3 0.76 -6.10 0.78
C VAL A 3 1.75 -7.12 1.29
N ILE A 4 2.51 -7.72 0.39
CA ILE A 4 3.54 -8.68 0.74
C ILE A 4 4.95 -8.17 0.47
N LYS A 5 5.10 -7.14 -0.34
CA LYS A 5 6.40 -6.61 -0.72
C LYS A 5 6.29 -5.15 -1.11
N ILE A 6 7.29 -4.37 -0.73
CA ILE A 6 7.42 -2.98 -1.18
C ILE A 6 8.77 -2.83 -1.86
N ASP A 7 8.76 -2.30 -3.07
CA ASP A 7 9.97 -1.97 -3.81
C ASP A 7 10.16 -0.46 -3.76
N TYR A 8 11.01 0.00 -2.86
CA TYR A 8 11.22 1.42 -2.66
C TYR A 8 11.96 2.06 -3.82
N GLU A 9 12.80 1.30 -4.50
CA GLU A 9 13.57 1.82 -5.61
C GLU A 9 12.69 2.13 -6.83
N ASN A 10 11.81 1.21 -7.16
CA ASN A 10 10.90 1.36 -8.29
C ASN A 10 9.57 1.98 -7.90
N LYS A 11 9.37 2.20 -6.61
CA LYS A 11 8.16 2.82 -6.05
C LYS A 11 6.89 2.07 -6.42
N ILE A 12 6.93 0.76 -6.20
CA ILE A 12 5.78 -0.11 -6.38
C ILE A 12 5.62 -1.01 -5.17
N PHE A 13 4.41 -1.52 -5.00
CA PHE A 13 4.18 -2.56 -4.00
C PHE A 13 3.43 -3.72 -4.63
N THR A 14 3.62 -4.90 -4.07
CA THR A 14 3.01 -6.13 -4.56
C THR A 14 2.05 -6.70 -3.52
N THR A 15 0.90 -7.17 -3.98
CA THR A 15 -0.10 -7.78 -3.10
C THR A 15 0.02 -9.30 -3.13
N GLU A 16 -0.69 -9.95 -2.21
CA GLU A 16 -0.67 -11.42 -2.14
C GLU A 16 -1.24 -12.08 -3.38
N GLU A 17 -2.02 -11.35 -4.16
CA GLU A 17 -2.59 -11.85 -5.41
C GLU A 17 -1.60 -11.77 -6.57
N GLY A 18 -0.43 -11.19 -6.34
CA GLY A 18 0.59 -11.04 -7.37
C GLY A 18 0.49 -9.76 -8.18
N ASP A 19 -0.44 -8.90 -7.85
CA ASP A 19 -0.61 -7.63 -8.54
C ASP A 19 0.37 -6.59 -8.03
N GLU A 20 0.86 -5.75 -8.94
CA GLU A 20 1.76 -4.66 -8.61
C GLU A 20 1.08 -3.33 -8.83
N TYR A 21 1.27 -2.41 -7.90
CA TYR A 21 0.67 -1.08 -7.94
C TYR A 21 1.72 -0.03 -7.61
N PRO A 22 1.58 1.18 -8.14
CA PRO A 22 2.51 2.26 -7.78
C PRO A 22 2.32 2.68 -6.33
N LEU A 23 3.42 3.03 -5.66
CA LEU A 23 3.34 3.60 -4.31
C LEU A 23 2.72 4.98 -4.38
N MET A 24 1.90 5.30 -3.38
CA MET A 24 1.32 6.61 -3.29
C MET A 24 2.39 7.63 -2.91
N PHE A 25 2.21 8.86 -3.36
CA PHE A 25 3.11 9.93 -2.98
C PHE A 25 3.09 10.16 -1.48
N GLY A 26 4.19 10.66 -0.93
CA GLY A 26 4.29 10.94 0.49
C GLY A 26 4.67 9.76 1.34
N ILE A 27 4.91 8.60 0.76
CA ILE A 27 5.38 7.44 1.50
C ILE A 27 6.90 7.47 1.49
N ASP A 28 7.49 7.61 2.66
CA ASP A 28 8.93 7.69 2.82
C ASP A 28 9.59 6.33 2.73
N GLU A 29 10.84 6.34 2.29
CA GLU A 29 11.68 5.15 2.37
C GLU A 29 11.84 4.80 3.85
N GLY A 30 11.66 3.55 4.17
CA GLY A 30 11.75 3.10 5.55
C GLY A 30 10.41 2.81 6.20
N ILE A 31 9.31 3.12 5.52
CA ILE A 31 8.01 2.68 6.02
C ILE A 31 7.96 1.15 5.98
N THR A 32 7.43 0.54 7.02
CA THR A 32 7.31 -0.92 7.06
C THR A 32 6.07 -1.38 6.29
N ILE A 33 6.06 -2.65 5.91
CA ILE A 33 4.88 -3.23 5.26
C ILE A 33 3.66 -3.11 6.17
N GLU A 34 3.83 -3.29 7.47
CA GLU A 34 2.74 -3.16 8.44
C GLU A 34 2.15 -1.75 8.46
N ASP A 35 3.01 -0.74 8.47
CA ASP A 35 2.56 0.64 8.47
C ASP A 35 1.87 0.99 7.16
N PHE A 36 2.41 0.54 6.05
CA PHE A 36 1.81 0.77 4.75
C PHE A 36 0.45 0.08 4.65
N GLN A 37 0.35 -1.13 5.19
CA GLN A 37 -0.90 -1.87 5.21
C GLN A 37 -1.98 -1.12 5.97
N ARG A 38 -1.63 -0.49 7.08
CA ARG A 38 -2.58 0.32 7.85
C ARG A 38 -3.11 1.50 7.05
N ILE A 39 -2.22 2.14 6.29
CA ILE A 39 -2.62 3.26 5.45
C ILE A 39 -3.60 2.81 4.38
N LEU A 40 -3.32 1.67 3.75
CA LEU A 40 -4.21 1.13 2.73
C LEU A 40 -5.57 0.73 3.31
N ASP A 41 -5.57 0.07 4.45
CA ASP A 41 -6.81 -0.36 5.10
C ASP A 41 -7.67 0.85 5.46
N PHE A 42 -7.04 1.90 5.96
CA PHE A 42 -7.74 3.13 6.29
C PHE A 42 -8.34 3.78 5.04
N SER A 43 -7.58 3.83 3.95
CA SER A 43 -8.06 4.40 2.70
C SER A 43 -9.22 3.61 2.13
N GLU A 44 -9.14 2.28 2.15
CA GLU A 44 -10.22 1.43 1.68
C GLU A 44 -11.49 1.62 2.51
N HIS A 45 -11.33 1.76 3.82
CA HIS A 45 -12.46 1.99 4.71
C HIS A 45 -13.17 3.30 4.39
N ILE A 46 -12.40 4.35 4.15
CA ILE A 46 -12.96 5.65 3.79
C ILE A 46 -13.72 5.56 2.46
N MET A 47 -13.14 4.90 1.48
CA MET A 47 -13.76 4.76 0.17
C MET A 47 -15.06 3.98 0.24
N GLU A 48 -15.13 2.94 1.06
CA GLU A 48 -16.36 2.19 1.26
C GLU A 48 -17.45 3.05 1.87
N ASN A 49 -17.10 3.94 2.78
CA ASN A 49 -18.07 4.81 3.44
C ASN A 49 -18.57 5.93 2.53
N LEU A 50 -17.82 6.26 1.49
CA LEU A 50 -18.21 7.29 0.54
C LEU A 50 -19.15 6.79 -0.56
N THR A 51 -19.23 5.50 -0.71
CA THR A 51 -20.14 4.89 -1.68
C THR A 51 -21.38 4.37 -1.02
#